data_bc5602afd34ee4f5569061a0470b715a
#
_entry.id   bc5602afd34ee4f5569061a0470b715a
#
_cell.length_a   1.000
_cell.length_b   1.000
_cell.length_c   1.000
_cell.angle_alpha   90.00
_cell.angle_beta   90.00
_cell.angle_gamma   90.00
#
_symmetry.space_group_name_H-M   'P 1'
#
loop_
_entity.id
_entity.type
_entity.pdbx_description
1 polymer ?
#
loop_
_entity_poly.entity_id
_entity_poly.type
_entity_poly.pdbx_seq_one_letter_code
_entity_poly.pdbx_strand_id
1 'polypeptide(L)'
;MTTGAGMPPGRCPAPFFLLLFSYLQFKMRTITLIIIHCSATPEGKSLGFEECRRDHVMHRHFRDIGYHYYITRDGVVHNGRPLEKVGAHCRGHNSHSVGICYEGGLDADGNPADTRTDAQKRALSVLAGRLKARFPKALIVGHHELNPEKACPCFDVAKDLAPGR
;
A
#
# COMPACT_ATOMS: atom_id res chain seq x y z
N MET A 1 -60.24 -25.94 -41.77
CA MET A 1 -59.85 -24.53 -41.66
C MET A 1 -59.48 -24.29 -40.21
N THR A 2 -58.20 -24.38 -39.87
CA THR A 2 -57.68 -24.23 -38.49
C THR A 2 -56.74 -23.06 -38.47
N THR A 3 -57.13 -22.00 -37.80
CA THR A 3 -56.39 -20.76 -37.63
C THR A 3 -55.35 -20.95 -36.50
N GLY A 4 -54.03 -20.91 -36.90
CA GLY A 4 -52.94 -20.89 -35.92
C GLY A 4 -52.78 -19.54 -35.30
N ALA A 5 -52.87 -19.47 -33.97
CA ALA A 5 -52.55 -18.28 -33.17
C ALA A 5 -51.01 -18.22 -32.93
N GLY A 6 -50.38 -17.19 -33.47
CA GLY A 6 -48.97 -16.92 -33.24
C GLY A 6 -48.72 -16.42 -31.82
N MET A 7 -47.77 -17.03 -31.12
CA MET A 7 -47.25 -16.54 -29.85
C MET A 7 -46.48 -15.22 -30.04
N PRO A 8 -46.60 -14.25 -29.13
CA PRO A 8 -45.78 -13.02 -29.15
C PRO A 8 -44.31 -13.32 -28.75
N PRO A 9 -43.33 -12.61 -29.32
CA PRO A 9 -41.92 -12.83 -28.98
C PRO A 9 -41.64 -12.44 -27.50
N GLY A 10 -41.09 -13.42 -26.79
CA GLY A 10 -40.73 -13.27 -25.38
C GLY A 10 -39.68 -12.17 -25.22
N ARG A 11 -39.97 -11.23 -24.32
CA ARG A 11 -38.96 -10.28 -23.82
C ARG A 11 -37.84 -11.09 -23.13
N CYS A 12 -36.62 -11.03 -23.65
CA CYS A 12 -35.44 -11.45 -22.91
C CYS A 12 -35.37 -10.64 -21.59
N PRO A 13 -35.29 -11.29 -20.42
CA PRO A 13 -35.02 -10.55 -19.20
C PRO A 13 -33.63 -9.91 -19.31
N ALA A 14 -33.57 -8.61 -19.08
CA ALA A 14 -32.32 -7.88 -19.01
C ALA A 14 -31.36 -8.59 -18.06
N PRO A 15 -30.06 -8.69 -18.41
CA PRO A 15 -29.16 -9.57 -17.72
C PRO A 15 -29.01 -9.16 -16.26
N PHE A 16 -29.34 -10.11 -15.40
CA PHE A 16 -29.12 -10.07 -13.94
C PHE A 16 -27.64 -9.76 -13.59
N PHE A 17 -26.78 -9.77 -14.57
CA PHE A 17 -25.36 -9.49 -14.49
C PHE A 17 -25.02 -8.01 -14.24
N LEU A 18 -25.86 -7.07 -14.67
CA LEU A 18 -25.64 -5.63 -14.45
C LEU A 18 -25.96 -5.17 -13.03
N LEU A 19 -26.83 -5.88 -12.32
CA LEU A 19 -27.19 -5.57 -10.93
C LEU A 19 -26.17 -6.10 -9.93
N LEU A 20 -25.42 -7.18 -10.25
CA LEU A 20 -24.35 -7.68 -9.40
C LEU A 20 -23.08 -6.79 -9.45
N PHE A 21 -22.84 -6.09 -10.56
CA PHE A 21 -21.70 -5.19 -10.67
C PHE A 21 -21.84 -3.91 -9.84
N SER A 22 -23.06 -3.49 -9.52
CA SER A 22 -23.30 -2.30 -8.68
C SER A 22 -23.25 -2.59 -7.17
N TYR A 23 -23.38 -3.85 -6.76
CA TYR A 23 -23.39 -4.23 -5.34
C TYR A 23 -22.00 -4.48 -4.74
N LEU A 24 -20.96 -4.59 -5.55
CA LEU A 24 -19.56 -4.77 -5.11
C LEU A 24 -18.71 -3.51 -5.32
N GLN A 25 -19.28 -2.33 -5.29
CA GLN A 25 -18.51 -1.13 -5.04
C GLN A 25 -18.13 -1.11 -3.55
N PHE A 26 -17.13 -1.90 -3.20
CA PHE A 26 -16.40 -1.68 -1.96
C PHE A 26 -16.01 -0.20 -1.94
N LYS A 27 -16.65 0.58 -1.07
CA LYS A 27 -16.39 2.01 -0.93
C LYS A 27 -14.92 2.17 -0.51
N MET A 28 -14.06 2.34 -1.50
CA MET A 28 -12.64 2.57 -1.26
C MET A 28 -12.49 3.78 -0.34
N ARG A 29 -11.60 3.67 0.63
CA ARG A 29 -11.21 4.80 1.48
C ARG A 29 -10.72 5.96 0.60
N THR A 30 -11.01 7.19 0.97
CA THR A 30 -10.37 8.35 0.34
C THR A 30 -8.89 8.35 0.73
N ILE A 31 -8.01 8.16 -0.24
CA ILE A 31 -6.56 8.17 -0.04
C ILE A 31 -6.00 9.51 -0.50
N THR A 32 -5.41 10.24 0.43
CA THR A 32 -4.76 11.54 0.19
C THR A 32 -3.26 11.51 0.44
N LEU A 33 -2.74 10.44 1.05
CA LEU A 33 -1.33 10.26 1.34
C LEU A 33 -0.84 8.87 0.96
N ILE A 34 0.37 8.79 0.43
CA ILE A 34 1.19 7.59 0.30
C ILE A 34 2.42 7.84 1.17
N ILE A 35 2.51 7.12 2.30
CA ILE A 35 3.54 7.38 3.31
C ILE A 35 4.61 6.31 3.23
N ILE A 36 5.84 6.75 3.05
CA ILE A 36 7.01 5.87 2.95
C ILE A 36 7.63 5.71 4.35
N HIS A 37 7.95 4.47 4.68
CA HIS A 37 8.57 4.07 5.94
C HIS A 37 9.78 3.18 5.71
N CYS A 38 10.64 3.09 6.72
CA CYS A 38 11.62 2.02 6.88
C CYS A 38 11.27 1.15 8.10
N SER A 39 11.79 -0.07 8.13
CA SER A 39 11.62 -0.98 9.26
C SER A 39 12.53 -0.67 10.45
N ALA A 40 13.47 0.26 10.29
CA ALA A 40 14.55 0.53 11.25
C ALA A 40 15.39 -0.72 11.54
N THR A 41 15.69 -1.49 10.50
CA THR A 41 16.53 -2.68 10.57
C THR A 41 17.99 -2.30 10.25
N PRO A 42 18.96 -2.62 11.11
CA PRO A 42 20.37 -2.35 10.86
C PRO A 42 20.89 -3.05 9.60
N GLU A 43 21.86 -2.42 8.95
CA GLU A 43 22.59 -3.03 7.85
C GLU A 43 23.24 -4.34 8.31
N GLY A 44 23.27 -5.35 7.43
CA GLY A 44 23.76 -6.70 7.78
C GLY A 44 22.77 -7.56 8.58
N LYS A 45 21.64 -6.99 9.05
CA LYS A 45 20.54 -7.75 9.67
C LYS A 45 19.34 -7.82 8.72
N SER A 46 18.49 -8.83 8.90
CA SER A 46 17.25 -8.99 8.14
C SER A 46 16.05 -8.89 9.06
N LEU A 47 14.97 -8.31 8.54
CA LEU A 47 13.63 -8.36 9.10
C LEU A 47 12.67 -8.61 7.94
N GLY A 48 12.49 -9.87 7.58
CA GLY A 48 11.61 -10.28 6.50
C GLY A 48 10.14 -9.90 6.76
N PHE A 49 9.31 -10.02 5.72
CA PHE A 49 7.89 -9.65 5.79
C PHE A 49 7.13 -10.38 6.92
N GLU A 50 7.29 -11.70 7.04
CA GLU A 50 6.59 -12.49 8.07
C GLU A 50 7.10 -12.20 9.48
N GLU A 51 8.37 -11.87 9.64
CA GLU A 51 8.94 -11.46 10.93
C GLU A 51 8.40 -10.10 11.35
N CYS A 52 8.37 -9.14 10.44
CA CYS A 52 7.75 -7.82 10.68
C CYS A 52 6.27 -7.95 11.04
N ARG A 53 5.54 -8.81 10.33
CA ARG A 53 4.13 -9.10 10.62
C ARG A 53 3.96 -9.70 12.00
N ARG A 54 4.80 -10.67 12.36
CA ARG A 54 4.79 -11.32 13.68
C ARG A 54 5.06 -10.32 14.80
N ASP A 55 6.08 -9.45 14.63
CA ASP A 55 6.37 -8.37 15.60
C ASP A 55 5.14 -7.49 15.82
N HIS A 56 4.50 -7.06 14.74
CA HIS A 56 3.32 -6.21 14.83
C HIS A 56 2.14 -6.88 15.53
N VAL A 57 1.93 -8.16 15.30
CA VAL A 57 0.82 -8.90 15.93
C VAL A 57 1.13 -9.26 17.39
N MET A 58 2.32 -9.81 17.65
CA MET A 58 2.65 -10.38 18.96
C MET A 58 3.11 -9.32 19.97
N HIS A 59 3.88 -8.32 19.53
CA HIS A 59 4.47 -7.33 20.44
C HIS A 59 3.73 -5.99 20.42
N ARG A 60 3.21 -5.57 19.26
CA ARG A 60 2.43 -4.31 19.16
C ARG A 60 0.93 -4.50 19.28
N HIS A 61 0.47 -5.74 19.38
CA HIS A 61 -0.94 -6.12 19.50
C HIS A 61 -1.81 -5.58 18.34
N PHE A 62 -1.24 -5.49 17.15
CA PHE A 62 -2.00 -5.14 15.96
C PHE A 62 -2.77 -6.36 15.45
N ARG A 63 -3.87 -6.13 14.75
CA ARG A 63 -4.65 -7.23 14.12
C ARG A 63 -3.90 -7.90 12.96
N ASP A 64 -2.96 -7.19 12.36
CA ASP A 64 -2.13 -7.62 11.23
C ASP A 64 -0.95 -6.66 11.09
N ILE A 65 -0.01 -6.91 10.13
CA ILE A 65 1.05 -5.97 9.80
C ILE A 65 0.47 -4.54 9.63
N GLY A 66 1.19 -3.53 10.08
CA GLY A 66 0.71 -2.14 10.05
C GLY A 66 0.69 -1.52 8.65
N TYR A 67 1.51 -2.03 7.74
CA TYR A 67 1.72 -1.50 6.40
C TYR A 67 0.82 -2.16 5.35
N HIS A 68 0.58 -1.46 4.24
CA HIS A 68 -0.13 -2.01 3.09
C HIS A 68 0.83 -2.77 2.16
N TYR A 69 2.09 -2.30 2.09
CA TYR A 69 3.16 -2.94 1.33
C TYR A 69 4.44 -2.97 2.15
N TYR A 70 5.19 -4.04 1.98
CA TYR A 70 6.51 -4.21 2.57
C TYR A 70 7.49 -4.66 1.48
N ILE A 71 8.69 -4.04 1.43
CA ILE A 71 9.70 -4.31 0.39
C ILE A 71 10.94 -4.87 1.07
N THR A 72 11.23 -6.14 0.84
CA THR A 72 12.43 -6.82 1.35
C THR A 72 13.68 -6.37 0.61
N ARG A 73 14.88 -6.63 1.15
CA ARG A 73 16.17 -6.16 0.60
C ARG A 73 16.43 -6.58 -0.84
N ASP A 74 15.90 -7.71 -1.28
CA ASP A 74 15.94 -8.20 -2.66
C ASP A 74 14.99 -7.45 -3.62
N GLY A 75 14.19 -6.51 -3.10
CA GLY A 75 13.23 -5.73 -3.86
C GLY A 75 11.87 -6.42 -4.08
N VAL A 76 11.64 -7.57 -3.45
CA VAL A 76 10.33 -8.23 -3.51
C VAL A 76 9.30 -7.40 -2.74
N VAL A 77 8.17 -7.11 -3.39
CA VAL A 77 7.06 -6.37 -2.81
C VAL A 77 6.03 -7.35 -2.24
N HIS A 78 5.87 -7.34 -0.94
CA HIS A 78 4.88 -8.14 -0.22
C HIS A 78 3.61 -7.32 0.04
N ASN A 79 2.45 -7.93 -0.20
CA ASN A 79 1.17 -7.34 0.17
C ASN A 79 0.90 -7.57 1.66
N GLY A 80 0.75 -6.49 2.40
CA GLY A 80 0.33 -6.50 3.80
C GLY A 80 -1.18 -6.33 3.93
N ARG A 81 -1.62 -5.28 4.64
CA ARG A 81 -3.06 -4.98 4.76
C ARG A 81 -3.66 -4.64 3.41
N PRO A 82 -4.85 -5.16 3.09
CA PRO A 82 -5.60 -4.74 1.90
C PRO A 82 -5.83 -3.22 1.90
N LEU A 83 -5.85 -2.60 0.72
CA LEU A 83 -6.02 -1.14 0.57
C LEU A 83 -7.35 -0.62 1.15
N GLU A 84 -8.37 -1.47 1.24
CA GLU A 84 -9.66 -1.17 1.83
C GLU A 84 -9.61 -1.07 3.36
N LYS A 85 -8.59 -1.68 3.98
CA LYS A 85 -8.40 -1.65 5.43
C LYS A 85 -7.52 -0.48 5.85
N VAL A 86 -7.85 0.12 6.98
CA VAL A 86 -7.04 1.17 7.60
C VAL A 86 -5.74 0.55 8.11
N GLY A 87 -4.60 1.17 7.79
CA GLY A 87 -3.28 0.76 8.27
C GLY A 87 -3.07 1.04 9.77
N ALA A 88 -1.89 0.69 10.27
CA ALA A 88 -1.42 1.06 11.60
C ALA A 88 0.07 1.43 11.50
N HIS A 89 0.39 2.49 10.74
CA HIS A 89 1.76 2.88 10.41
C HIS A 89 2.07 4.36 10.70
N CYS A 90 1.05 5.25 10.70
CA CYS A 90 1.23 6.66 10.99
C CYS A 90 0.01 7.17 11.76
N ARG A 91 0.18 7.41 13.06
CA ARG A 91 -0.89 7.88 13.95
C ARG A 91 -1.46 9.21 13.43
N GLY A 92 -2.79 9.33 13.40
CA GLY A 92 -3.49 10.51 12.88
C GLY A 92 -3.74 10.46 11.37
N HIS A 93 -2.97 9.65 10.59
CA HIS A 93 -3.05 9.62 9.13
C HIS A 93 -3.48 8.27 8.54
N ASN A 94 -3.63 7.23 9.36
CA ASN A 94 -3.94 5.87 8.89
C ASN A 94 -5.22 5.76 8.06
N SER A 95 -6.26 6.53 8.39
CA SER A 95 -7.58 6.43 7.75
C SER A 95 -7.60 6.87 6.28
N HIS A 96 -6.69 7.77 5.88
CA HIS A 96 -6.65 8.36 4.54
C HIS A 96 -5.28 8.18 3.85
N SER A 97 -4.51 7.17 4.27
CA SER A 97 -3.19 6.90 3.70
C SER A 97 -2.98 5.43 3.31
N VAL A 98 -1.99 5.24 2.44
CA VAL A 98 -1.36 3.95 2.15
C VAL A 98 0.06 3.99 2.70
N GLY A 99 0.44 3.01 3.52
CA GLY A 99 1.80 2.89 4.05
C GLY A 99 2.61 1.87 3.27
N ILE A 100 3.79 2.28 2.81
CA ILE A 100 4.81 1.42 2.21
C ILE A 100 6.00 1.40 3.15
N CYS A 101 6.47 0.23 3.54
CA CYS A 101 7.69 0.07 4.34
C CYS A 101 8.75 -0.67 3.54
N TYR A 102 10.00 -0.22 3.58
CA TYR A 102 11.13 -1.00 3.11
C TYR A 102 11.95 -1.54 4.28
N GLU A 103 12.57 -2.69 4.09
CA GLU A 103 13.47 -3.30 5.05
C GLU A 103 14.81 -2.55 5.08
N GLY A 104 15.20 -1.99 6.23
CA GLY A 104 16.41 -1.18 6.38
C GLY A 104 16.18 0.11 7.14
N GLY A 105 16.98 1.14 6.84
CA GLY A 105 16.88 2.49 7.40
C GLY A 105 17.85 2.77 8.54
N LEU A 106 18.69 1.81 8.94
CA LEU A 106 19.77 2.02 9.89
C LEU A 106 21.09 1.49 9.32
N ASP A 107 22.19 2.18 9.59
CA ASP A 107 23.54 1.68 9.32
C ASP A 107 23.95 0.53 10.27
N ALA A 108 25.17 0.02 10.13
CA ALA A 108 25.67 -1.07 10.96
C ALA A 108 25.74 -0.72 12.45
N ASP A 109 25.91 0.56 12.77
CA ASP A 109 25.98 1.07 14.15
C ASP A 109 24.60 1.43 14.73
N GLY A 110 23.54 1.33 13.92
CA GLY A 110 22.17 1.60 14.33
C GLY A 110 21.73 3.06 14.17
N ASN A 111 22.49 3.89 13.46
CA ASN A 111 22.11 5.26 13.17
C ASN A 111 21.20 5.32 11.93
N PRO A 112 20.28 6.30 11.86
CA PRO A 112 19.45 6.51 10.67
C PRO A 112 20.30 6.74 9.40
N ALA A 113 20.10 5.90 8.39
CA ALA A 113 20.82 5.97 7.12
C ALA A 113 19.96 5.42 5.97
N ASP A 114 20.19 5.92 4.75
CA ASP A 114 19.60 5.33 3.53
C ASP A 114 20.36 4.04 3.17
N THR A 115 19.88 2.94 3.71
CA THR A 115 20.43 1.58 3.46
C THR A 115 19.63 0.80 2.41
N ARG A 116 18.85 1.49 1.58
CA ARG A 116 18.08 0.84 0.50
C ARG A 116 19.03 0.25 -0.54
N THR A 117 18.78 -1.00 -0.91
CA THR A 117 19.42 -1.61 -2.07
C THR A 117 18.88 -0.99 -3.38
N ASP A 118 19.60 -1.14 -4.47
CA ASP A 118 19.11 -0.70 -5.79
C ASP A 118 17.84 -1.43 -6.21
N ALA A 119 17.68 -2.69 -5.78
CA ALA A 119 16.43 -3.44 -6.00
C ALA A 119 15.25 -2.80 -5.26
N GLN A 120 15.45 -2.40 -4.01
CA GLN A 120 14.42 -1.69 -3.23
C GLN A 120 14.10 -0.31 -3.81
N LYS A 121 15.09 0.46 -4.24
CA LYS A 121 14.87 1.77 -4.88
C LYS A 121 14.00 1.64 -6.13
N ARG A 122 14.32 0.67 -7.01
CA ARG A 122 13.52 0.37 -8.20
C ARG A 122 12.09 -0.08 -7.84
N ALA A 123 11.95 -1.04 -6.92
CA ALA A 123 10.66 -1.55 -6.51
C ALA A 123 9.77 -0.47 -5.89
N LEU A 124 10.34 0.37 -5.02
CA LEU A 124 9.65 1.48 -4.36
C LEU A 124 9.18 2.52 -5.39
N SER A 125 10.03 2.92 -6.33
CA SER A 125 9.68 3.87 -7.39
C SER A 125 8.51 3.35 -8.25
N VAL A 126 8.58 2.09 -8.69
CA VAL A 126 7.50 1.46 -9.48
C VAL A 126 6.19 1.39 -8.67
N LEU A 127 6.27 0.95 -7.42
CA LEU A 127 5.08 0.84 -6.56
C LEU A 127 4.47 2.20 -6.26
N ALA A 128 5.27 3.20 -5.90
CA ALA A 128 4.82 4.56 -5.64
C ALA A 128 4.17 5.17 -6.89
N GLY A 129 4.74 4.98 -8.07
CA GLY A 129 4.17 5.42 -9.34
C GLY A 129 2.82 4.77 -9.64
N ARG A 130 2.68 3.46 -9.43
CA ARG A 130 1.39 2.74 -9.59
C ARG A 130 0.33 3.24 -8.61
N LEU A 131 0.69 3.48 -7.35
CA LEU A 131 -0.23 4.02 -6.36
C LEU A 131 -0.60 5.47 -6.66
N LYS A 132 0.34 6.29 -7.13
CA LYS A 132 0.06 7.66 -7.57
C LYS A 132 -0.89 7.69 -8.78
N ALA A 133 -0.74 6.78 -9.72
CA ALA A 133 -1.68 6.64 -10.85
C ALA A 133 -3.08 6.23 -10.38
N ARG A 134 -3.19 5.33 -9.38
CA ARG A 134 -4.46 4.92 -8.78
C ARG A 134 -5.10 6.01 -7.91
N PHE A 135 -4.28 6.80 -7.22
CA PHE A 135 -4.69 7.87 -6.30
C PHE A 135 -4.04 9.20 -6.71
N PRO A 136 -4.46 9.82 -7.83
CA PRO A 136 -3.75 10.95 -8.43
C PRO A 136 -3.66 12.18 -7.54
N LYS A 137 -4.58 12.34 -6.59
CA LYS A 137 -4.57 13.45 -5.61
C LYS A 137 -3.71 13.17 -4.37
N ALA A 138 -3.24 11.92 -4.17
CA ALA A 138 -2.44 11.58 -3.01
C ALA A 138 -1.03 12.17 -3.11
N LEU A 139 -0.54 12.76 -2.03
CA LEU A 139 0.86 13.17 -1.91
C LEU A 139 1.71 11.97 -1.49
N ILE A 140 2.93 11.87 -2.04
CA ILE A 140 3.92 10.89 -1.61
C ILE A 140 4.85 11.62 -0.64
N VAL A 141 4.92 11.13 0.59
CA VAL A 141 5.67 11.78 1.69
C VAL A 141 6.42 10.75 2.53
N GLY A 142 7.48 11.15 3.19
CA GLY A 142 8.15 10.37 4.21
C GLY A 142 7.44 10.48 5.57
N HIS A 143 7.61 9.48 6.42
CA HIS A 143 7.04 9.52 7.77
C HIS A 143 7.52 10.73 8.58
N HIS A 144 8.80 11.14 8.44
CA HIS A 144 9.37 12.29 9.12
C HIS A 144 8.68 13.63 8.76
N GLU A 145 8.12 13.74 7.57
CA GLU A 145 7.38 14.93 7.14
C GLU A 145 6.07 15.13 7.92
N LEU A 146 5.52 14.03 8.49
CA LEU A 146 4.31 14.01 9.30
C LEU A 146 4.59 13.89 10.81
N ASN A 147 5.79 13.43 11.15
CA ASN A 147 6.27 13.30 12.53
C ASN A 147 7.76 13.63 12.59
N PRO A 148 8.13 14.90 12.91
CA PRO A 148 9.52 15.37 12.92
C PRO A 148 10.44 14.65 13.93
N GLU A 149 9.88 13.96 14.92
CA GLU A 149 10.66 13.15 15.87
C GLU A 149 11.21 11.85 15.25
N LYS A 150 10.81 11.53 14.01
CA LYS A 150 11.24 10.32 13.30
C LYS A 150 12.22 10.67 12.18
N ALA A 151 13.28 9.88 12.04
CA ALA A 151 14.15 9.95 10.87
C ALA A 151 13.58 9.16 9.66
N CYS A 152 12.64 8.25 9.92
CA CYS A 152 12.00 7.39 8.91
C CYS A 152 11.35 8.22 7.77
N PRO A 153 11.59 7.89 6.50
CA PRO A 153 12.24 6.70 5.97
C PRO A 153 13.77 6.79 5.77
N CYS A 154 14.46 7.73 6.36
CA CYS A 154 15.91 7.91 6.32
C CYS A 154 16.47 8.31 4.93
N PHE A 155 15.64 8.88 4.07
CA PHE A 155 16.02 9.48 2.80
C PHE A 155 15.01 10.57 2.40
N ASP A 156 15.38 11.44 1.48
CA ASP A 156 14.51 12.51 0.94
C ASP A 156 13.53 11.95 -0.10
N VAL A 157 12.27 11.77 0.32
CA VAL A 157 11.21 11.19 -0.50
C VAL A 157 10.85 12.11 -1.67
N ALA A 158 10.81 13.42 -1.44
CA ALA A 158 10.45 14.39 -2.48
C ALA A 158 11.49 14.41 -3.61
N LYS A 159 12.77 14.28 -3.25
CA LYS A 159 13.87 14.22 -4.22
C LYS A 159 13.86 12.91 -5.02
N ASP A 160 13.64 11.76 -4.36
CA ASP A 160 13.81 10.45 -4.96
C ASP A 160 12.58 9.93 -5.72
N LEU A 161 11.38 10.34 -5.28
CA LEU A 161 10.10 9.84 -5.81
C LEU A 161 9.27 10.93 -6.49
N ALA A 162 9.86 12.10 -6.80
CA ALA A 162 9.17 13.15 -7.55
C ALA A 162 8.68 12.62 -8.91
N PRO A 163 7.43 12.92 -9.32
CA PRO A 163 6.97 12.56 -10.65
C PRO A 163 7.80 13.28 -11.71
N GLY A 164 8.44 12.53 -12.61
CA GLY A 164 9.08 13.10 -13.82
C GLY A 164 10.61 12.98 -13.89
N ARG A 165 11.23 12.00 -13.22
CA ARG A 165 12.61 11.58 -13.53
C ARG A 165 12.67 10.23 -14.19
#